data_c95aad9c87dec4492b55c62ef836a4b9
#
_entry.id   c95aad9c87dec4492b55c62ef836a4b9
#
_cell.length_a   1.000
_cell.length_b   1.000
_cell.length_c   1.000
_cell.angle_alpha   90.00
_cell.angle_beta   90.00
_cell.angle_gamma   90.00
#
_symmetry.space_group_name_H-M   'P 1'
#
loop_
_entity.id
_entity.type
_entity.pdbx_description
1 polymer ?
#
loop_
_entity_poly.entity_id
_entity_poly.type
_entity_poly.pdbx_seq_one_letter_code
_entity_poly.pdbx_strand_id
1 'polypeptide(L)'
;LGADAAKFLTTDNGVPQIFSYDNENIEYAINERPKGTGTIELGVRLPKAGMYTISTARMDTAFYLLDRDQDRLHDFADGDYIFSAGAGMHTSRFALVRSRIPQDIDNATNDVRVVPAENGLYIQGNKPITIYNAAGMLVASGIENGLLPLPAGVYMVVAGSNAEKYIVK
;
A
#
# COMPACT_ATOMS: atom_id res chain seq x y z
N LEU A 1 10.14 25.22 2.64
CA LEU A 1 11.38 24.58 3.12
C LEU A 1 10.96 23.49 4.09
N GLY A 2 11.02 22.22 3.67
CA GLY A 2 10.73 21.08 4.51
C GLY A 2 11.79 20.95 5.61
N ALA A 3 11.41 20.41 6.74
CA ALA A 3 12.30 20.13 7.87
C ALA A 3 12.90 18.71 7.78
N ASP A 4 13.23 18.26 6.56
CA ASP A 4 13.83 16.95 6.37
C ASP A 4 15.23 16.89 6.98
N ALA A 5 15.52 15.83 7.71
CA ALA A 5 16.83 15.57 8.27
C ALA A 5 17.32 14.20 7.81
N ALA A 6 18.50 14.20 7.18
CA ALA A 6 19.15 12.96 6.78
C ALA A 6 19.41 12.07 8.01
N LYS A 7 19.28 10.77 7.84
CA LYS A 7 19.59 9.78 8.87
C LYS A 7 21.09 9.53 8.91
N PHE A 8 21.71 9.87 10.01
CA PHE A 8 23.04 9.38 10.31
C PHE A 8 22.93 8.03 11.04
N LEU A 9 23.12 6.95 10.29
CA LEU A 9 23.20 5.63 10.92
C LEU A 9 24.41 5.59 11.83
N THR A 10 24.17 5.30 13.11
CA THR A 10 25.28 5.22 14.06
C THR A 10 26.17 4.03 13.70
N THR A 11 27.47 4.14 13.95
CA THR A 11 28.43 3.04 13.85
C THR A 11 28.28 2.06 15.01
N ASP A 12 27.52 2.40 16.05
CA ASP A 12 27.18 1.50 17.14
C ASP A 12 26.23 0.41 16.64
N ASN A 13 26.80 -0.76 16.41
CA ASN A 13 26.09 -1.92 15.90
C ASN A 13 25.20 -2.60 16.96
N GLY A 14 25.11 -2.05 18.19
CA GLY A 14 24.30 -2.61 19.28
C GLY A 14 22.85 -2.16 19.32
N VAL A 15 22.49 -1.09 18.61
CA VAL A 15 21.17 -0.45 18.70
C VAL A 15 20.37 -0.63 17.39
N PRO A 16 19.13 -1.14 17.47
CA PRO A 16 18.22 -1.15 16.33
C PRO A 16 17.92 0.27 15.85
N GLN A 17 17.86 0.46 14.56
CA GLN A 17 17.53 1.75 13.96
C GLN A 17 16.42 1.62 12.95
N ILE A 18 15.50 2.59 12.93
CA ILE A 18 14.45 2.74 11.92
C ILE A 18 14.59 4.09 11.24
N PHE A 19 14.27 4.15 9.96
CA PHE A 19 14.33 5.36 9.14
C PHE A 19 13.32 5.25 7.99
N SER A 20 12.91 6.38 7.41
CA SER A 20 12.24 6.40 6.11
C SER A 20 13.24 6.69 5.01
N TYR A 21 12.93 6.29 3.78
CA TYR A 21 13.74 6.60 2.62
C TYR A 21 12.86 6.94 1.40
N ASP A 22 13.46 7.60 0.42
CA ASP A 22 12.79 8.00 -0.82
C ASP A 22 13.21 7.13 -2.02
N ASN A 23 12.74 7.50 -3.21
CA ASN A 23 13.04 6.81 -4.45
C ASN A 23 14.51 6.94 -4.89
N GLU A 24 15.26 7.88 -4.32
CA GLU A 24 16.70 8.06 -4.52
C GLU A 24 17.52 7.30 -3.47
N ASN A 25 16.85 6.55 -2.59
CA ASN A 25 17.41 5.84 -1.43
C ASN A 25 18.10 6.76 -0.42
N ILE A 26 17.68 8.03 -0.35
CA ILE A 26 18.13 8.92 0.72
C ILE A 26 17.38 8.55 2.00
N GLU A 27 18.14 8.27 3.04
CA GLU A 27 17.63 7.87 4.35
C GLU A 27 17.34 9.10 5.22
N TYR A 28 16.15 9.13 5.85
CA TYR A 28 15.69 10.25 6.66
C TYR A 28 15.40 9.82 8.09
N ALA A 29 15.90 10.59 9.05
CA ALA A 29 15.49 10.52 10.46
C ALA A 29 14.19 11.32 10.68
N ILE A 30 14.03 12.42 9.96
CA ILE A 30 12.83 13.26 9.89
C ILE A 30 12.50 13.42 8.41
N ASN A 31 11.28 13.09 8.02
CA ASN A 31 10.81 13.14 6.65
C ASN A 31 9.47 13.86 6.63
N GLU A 32 9.48 15.14 6.25
CA GLU A 32 8.28 15.96 6.14
C GLU A 32 7.69 15.80 4.74
N ARG A 33 6.46 15.31 4.65
CA ARG A 33 5.76 15.11 3.39
C ARG A 33 4.43 15.83 3.35
N PRO A 34 3.99 16.34 2.18
CA PRO A 34 2.67 16.92 2.04
C PRO A 34 1.57 15.96 2.47
N LYS A 35 0.50 16.50 3.07
CA LYS A 35 -0.69 15.72 3.42
C LYS A 35 -1.26 15.06 2.16
N GLY A 36 -1.48 13.75 2.20
CA GLY A 36 -2.05 13.02 1.06
C GLY A 36 -1.03 12.27 0.19
N THR A 37 0.27 12.39 0.44
CA THR A 37 1.25 11.55 -0.23
C THR A 37 1.16 10.10 0.26
N GLY A 38 1.20 9.20 -0.68
CA GLY A 38 0.98 7.77 -0.62
C GLY A 38 1.78 6.97 0.42
N THR A 39 2.47 5.96 -0.03
CA THR A 39 3.29 5.06 0.79
C THR A 39 4.58 5.74 1.25
N ILE A 40 4.96 5.51 2.51
CA ILE A 40 6.25 5.91 3.07
C ILE A 40 7.07 4.65 3.30
N GLU A 41 8.14 4.47 2.55
CA GLU A 41 9.02 3.33 2.70
C GLU A 41 9.84 3.44 3.98
N LEU A 42 9.94 2.33 4.73
CA LEU A 42 10.70 2.24 5.97
C LEU A 42 11.81 1.22 5.85
N GLY A 43 13.01 1.62 6.28
CA GLY A 43 14.13 0.73 6.48
C GLY A 43 14.39 0.50 7.97
N VAL A 44 14.85 -0.70 8.31
CA VAL A 44 15.34 -1.02 9.64
C VAL A 44 16.74 -1.63 9.56
N ARG A 45 17.62 -1.21 10.47
CA ARG A 45 18.92 -1.81 10.68
C ARG A 45 18.94 -2.50 12.03
N LEU A 46 19.21 -3.80 12.03
CA LEU A 46 19.12 -4.66 13.20
C LEU A 46 20.51 -5.20 13.58
N PRO A 47 20.91 -5.09 14.85
CA PRO A 47 22.26 -5.50 15.30
C PRO A 47 22.44 -7.03 15.33
N LYS A 48 21.37 -7.78 15.55
CA LYS A 48 21.38 -9.25 15.68
C LYS A 48 20.06 -9.83 15.23
N ALA A 49 20.02 -11.14 15.00
CA ALA A 49 18.77 -11.84 14.81
C ALA A 49 17.94 -11.86 16.11
N GLY A 50 16.62 -11.68 15.99
CA GLY A 50 15.76 -11.66 17.16
C GLY A 50 14.36 -11.13 16.88
N MET A 51 13.62 -10.93 17.97
CA MET A 51 12.32 -10.28 17.93
C MET A 51 12.47 -8.78 18.20
N TYR A 52 11.74 -7.98 17.45
CA TYR A 52 11.73 -6.54 17.51
C TYR A 52 10.30 -6.00 17.52
N THR A 53 10.17 -4.78 18.01
CA THR A 53 8.87 -4.10 18.07
C THR A 53 8.97 -2.76 17.36
N ILE A 54 8.00 -2.49 16.50
CA ILE A 54 7.74 -1.15 15.95
C ILE A 54 6.54 -0.58 16.68
N SER A 55 6.72 0.58 17.32
CA SER A 55 5.67 1.29 18.03
C SER A 55 5.58 2.74 17.55
N THR A 56 4.46 3.39 17.82
CA THR A 56 4.24 4.81 17.53
C THR A 56 4.06 5.59 18.81
N ALA A 57 4.85 6.65 18.98
CA ALA A 57 4.70 7.54 20.15
C ALA A 57 3.49 8.48 20.02
N ARG A 58 3.21 8.92 18.78
CA ARG A 58 2.08 9.78 18.45
C ARG A 58 1.71 9.61 16.99
N MET A 59 0.42 9.49 16.71
CA MET A 59 -0.09 9.39 15.35
C MET A 59 -1.31 10.30 15.19
N ASP A 60 -1.15 11.35 14.40
CA ASP A 60 -2.23 12.32 14.12
C ASP A 60 -3.11 11.89 12.93
N THR A 61 -2.71 10.84 12.21
CA THR A 61 -3.40 10.33 11.02
C THR A 61 -3.36 8.81 11.05
N ALA A 62 -4.44 8.16 10.63
CA ALA A 62 -4.48 6.71 10.53
C ALA A 62 -3.51 6.21 9.45
N PHE A 63 -2.40 5.66 9.87
CA PHE A 63 -1.47 4.90 9.06
C PHE A 63 -1.51 3.44 9.48
N TYR A 64 -1.33 2.58 8.51
CA TYR A 64 -1.13 1.15 8.70
C TYR A 64 0.32 0.81 8.39
N LEU A 65 0.89 -0.12 9.14
CA LEU A 65 2.19 -0.70 8.81
C LEU A 65 1.96 -1.90 7.87
N LEU A 66 2.53 -1.84 6.69
CA LEU A 66 2.61 -2.96 5.77
C LEU A 66 3.92 -3.71 6.04
N ASP A 67 3.86 -4.99 6.40
CA ASP A 67 4.99 -5.93 6.41
C ASP A 67 4.88 -6.86 5.20
N ARG A 68 5.68 -6.64 4.18
CA ARG A 68 5.65 -7.40 2.93
C ARG A 68 6.17 -8.83 3.08
N ASP A 69 7.07 -9.09 4.05
CA ASP A 69 7.58 -10.44 4.30
C ASP A 69 6.52 -11.36 4.91
N GLN A 70 5.58 -10.77 5.66
CA GLN A 70 4.49 -11.50 6.31
C GLN A 70 3.15 -11.33 5.57
N ASP A 71 3.14 -10.55 4.49
CA ASP A 71 1.93 -10.14 3.78
C ASP A 71 0.84 -9.63 4.74
N ARG A 72 1.25 -8.76 5.67
CA ARG A 72 0.42 -8.30 6.77
C ARG A 72 0.30 -6.79 6.83
N LEU A 73 -0.94 -6.34 6.96
CA LEU A 73 -1.27 -4.96 7.28
C LEU A 73 -1.65 -4.86 8.76
N HIS A 74 -0.92 -4.02 9.50
CA HIS A 74 -1.14 -3.82 10.93
C HIS A 74 -1.65 -2.40 11.21
N ASP A 75 -2.71 -2.32 12.01
CA ASP A 75 -3.23 -1.06 12.54
C ASP A 75 -2.59 -0.78 13.91
N PHE A 76 -1.91 0.35 14.05
CA PHE A 76 -1.33 0.73 15.33
C PHE A 76 -2.36 1.08 16.43
N ALA A 77 -3.63 1.21 16.06
CA ALA A 77 -4.71 1.27 17.05
C ALA A 77 -4.88 -0.06 17.80
N ASP A 78 -4.46 -1.18 17.20
CA ASP A 78 -4.45 -2.50 17.82
C ASP A 78 -3.23 -2.76 18.72
N GLY A 79 -2.32 -1.80 18.83
CA GLY A 79 -1.09 -1.87 19.63
C GLY A 79 0.19 -1.90 18.80
N ASP A 80 1.28 -2.32 19.43
CA ASP A 80 2.60 -2.37 18.82
C ASP A 80 2.74 -3.57 17.85
N TYR A 81 3.56 -3.39 16.81
CA TYR A 81 3.88 -4.45 15.86
C TYR A 81 5.13 -5.21 16.25
N ILE A 82 4.98 -6.52 16.50
CA ILE A 82 6.09 -7.42 16.86
C ILE A 82 6.44 -8.29 15.65
N PHE A 83 7.73 -8.34 15.31
CA PHE A 83 8.24 -9.13 14.20
C PHE A 83 9.58 -9.79 14.52
N SER A 84 9.90 -10.85 13.80
CA SER A 84 11.20 -11.52 13.84
C SER A 84 12.00 -11.19 12.60
N ALA A 85 13.30 -10.92 12.76
CA ALA A 85 14.19 -10.70 11.63
C ALA A 85 15.64 -11.08 11.96
N GLY A 86 16.44 -11.29 10.91
CA GLY A 86 17.88 -11.47 10.99
C GLY A 86 18.63 -10.17 11.29
N ALA A 87 19.91 -10.27 11.61
CA ALA A 87 20.79 -9.11 11.67
C ALA A 87 20.97 -8.49 10.28
N GLY A 88 21.17 -7.18 10.22
CA GLY A 88 21.48 -6.46 8.99
C GLY A 88 20.50 -5.35 8.63
N MET A 89 20.59 -4.89 7.39
CA MET A 89 19.72 -3.88 6.82
C MET A 89 18.53 -4.55 6.12
N HIS A 90 17.32 -4.12 6.46
CA HIS A 90 16.08 -4.55 5.83
C HIS A 90 15.40 -3.32 5.25
N THR A 91 15.56 -3.12 3.96
CA THR A 91 14.81 -2.17 3.14
C THR A 91 13.74 -2.94 2.36
N SER A 92 12.72 -2.28 1.87
CA SER A 92 11.59 -2.87 1.11
C SER A 92 10.64 -3.78 1.89
N ARG A 93 10.95 -4.15 3.15
CA ARG A 93 10.05 -4.97 3.96
C ARG A 93 8.89 -4.16 4.51
N PHE A 94 9.16 -2.99 5.07
CA PHE A 94 8.14 -2.21 5.77
C PHE A 94 7.77 -0.94 5.03
N ALA A 95 6.49 -0.59 5.12
CA ALA A 95 6.01 0.70 4.65
C ALA A 95 4.85 1.20 5.52
N LEU A 96 4.70 2.52 5.62
CA LEU A 96 3.49 3.13 6.15
C LEU A 96 2.54 3.46 5.00
N VAL A 97 1.30 3.00 5.10
CA VAL A 97 0.23 3.23 4.12
C VAL A 97 -0.98 3.87 4.78
N ARG A 98 -1.71 4.74 4.09
CA ARG A 98 -2.81 5.52 4.67
C ARG A 98 -4.17 4.84 4.66
N SER A 99 -4.34 3.81 3.89
CA SER A 99 -5.62 3.09 3.82
C SER A 99 -5.38 1.59 3.93
N ARG A 100 -6.39 0.88 4.41
CA ARG A 100 -6.44 -0.56 4.21
C ARG A 100 -6.52 -0.80 2.71
N ILE A 101 -5.37 -1.00 2.10
CA ILE A 101 -5.33 -1.54 0.75
C ILE A 101 -5.70 -3.01 0.92
N PRO A 102 -6.77 -3.51 0.30
CA PRO A 102 -6.96 -4.94 0.25
C PRO A 102 -5.67 -5.55 -0.30
N GLN A 103 -5.04 -6.43 0.47
CA GLN A 103 -3.83 -7.12 0.00
C GLN A 103 -4.25 -8.14 -1.05
N ASP A 104 -4.25 -7.67 -2.28
CA ASP A 104 -4.19 -8.47 -3.48
C ASP A 104 -3.34 -7.65 -4.46
N ILE A 105 -2.06 -7.49 -4.10
CA ILE A 105 -1.10 -6.79 -4.94
C ILE A 105 0.07 -7.70 -5.24
N ASP A 106 -0.20 -8.74 -5.97
CA ASP A 106 0.74 -9.19 -6.96
C ASP A 106 0.36 -8.50 -8.28
N ASN A 107 1.15 -7.51 -8.58
CA ASN A 107 1.43 -6.86 -9.85
C ASN A 107 1.26 -5.35 -9.83
N ALA A 108 2.36 -4.67 -9.60
CA ALA A 108 2.59 -3.26 -9.86
C ALA A 108 2.54 -2.91 -11.38
N THR A 109 1.54 -3.43 -12.10
CA THR A 109 1.26 -3.12 -13.51
C THR A 109 -0.23 -2.90 -13.81
N ASN A 110 -1.12 -2.98 -12.80
CA ASN A 110 -2.51 -2.63 -13.02
C ASN A 110 -2.77 -1.19 -12.61
N ASP A 111 -2.63 -0.30 -13.58
CA ASP A 111 -2.98 1.11 -13.47
C ASP A 111 -4.51 1.35 -13.30
N VAL A 112 -5.28 0.31 -13.03
CA VAL A 112 -6.73 0.35 -12.86
C VAL A 112 -7.17 -0.46 -11.65
N ARG A 113 -7.92 0.19 -10.77
CA ARG A 113 -8.57 -0.41 -9.61
C ARG A 113 -10.08 -0.39 -9.80
N VAL A 114 -10.73 -1.52 -9.57
CA VAL A 114 -12.19 -1.64 -9.61
C VAL A 114 -12.70 -2.13 -8.26
N VAL A 115 -13.70 -1.46 -7.70
CA VAL A 115 -14.29 -1.81 -6.41
C VAL A 115 -15.80 -1.92 -6.57
N PRO A 116 -16.45 -3.02 -6.14
CA PRO A 116 -17.90 -3.11 -6.09
C PRO A 116 -18.48 -2.03 -5.16
N ALA A 117 -19.49 -1.32 -5.64
CA ALA A 117 -20.28 -0.36 -4.90
C ALA A 117 -21.74 -0.84 -4.81
N GLU A 118 -22.55 -0.20 -3.97
CA GLU A 118 -23.92 -0.63 -3.69
C GLU A 118 -24.81 -0.73 -4.94
N ASN A 119 -24.56 0.11 -5.96
CA ASN A 119 -25.32 0.15 -7.22
C ASN A 119 -24.41 0.19 -8.45
N GLY A 120 -23.25 -0.50 -8.43
CA GLY A 120 -22.35 -0.46 -9.58
C GLY A 120 -20.92 -0.83 -9.25
N LEU A 121 -19.99 -0.33 -10.07
CA LEU A 121 -18.55 -0.47 -9.90
C LEU A 121 -17.91 0.92 -9.82
N TYR A 122 -17.08 1.12 -8.79
CA TYR A 122 -16.23 2.30 -8.71
C TYR A 122 -14.88 1.98 -9.36
N ILE A 123 -14.50 2.80 -10.33
CA ILE A 123 -13.31 2.61 -11.16
C ILE A 123 -12.34 3.75 -10.85
N GLN A 124 -11.08 3.40 -10.61
CA GLN A 124 -9.99 4.36 -10.42
C GLN A 124 -8.77 3.87 -11.17
N GLY A 125 -8.24 4.68 -12.07
CA GLY A 125 -7.06 4.33 -12.84
C GLY A 125 -6.78 5.32 -13.96
N ASN A 126 -5.73 5.03 -14.71
CA ASN A 126 -5.24 5.84 -15.83
C ASN A 126 -5.33 5.11 -17.18
N LYS A 127 -5.97 3.94 -17.20
CA LYS A 127 -6.23 3.17 -18.42
C LYS A 127 -7.71 2.92 -18.61
N PRO A 128 -8.20 2.95 -19.86
CA PRO A 128 -9.59 2.63 -20.15
C PRO A 128 -9.87 1.16 -19.87
N ILE A 129 -11.05 0.90 -19.31
CA ILE A 129 -11.56 -0.45 -19.09
C ILE A 129 -12.73 -0.77 -20.02
N THR A 130 -12.96 -2.07 -20.19
CA THR A 130 -14.11 -2.61 -20.89
C THR A 130 -14.86 -3.57 -19.98
N ILE A 131 -16.18 -3.47 -19.95
CA ILE A 131 -17.04 -4.27 -19.07
C ILE A 131 -18.02 -5.09 -19.88
N TYR A 132 -18.09 -6.39 -19.59
CA TYR A 132 -19.04 -7.33 -20.17
C TYR A 132 -19.95 -7.90 -19.08
N ASN A 133 -21.18 -8.22 -19.44
CA ASN A 133 -22.07 -8.96 -18.55
C ASN A 133 -21.80 -10.46 -18.60
N ALA A 134 -22.55 -11.24 -17.78
CA ALA A 134 -22.42 -12.69 -17.71
C ALA A 134 -22.69 -13.44 -19.03
N ALA A 135 -23.42 -12.81 -19.96
CA ALA A 135 -23.68 -13.35 -21.30
C ALA A 135 -22.58 -12.98 -22.32
N GLY A 136 -21.52 -12.29 -21.89
CA GLY A 136 -20.43 -11.83 -22.76
C GLY A 136 -20.76 -10.60 -23.59
N MET A 137 -21.88 -9.94 -23.34
CA MET A 137 -22.26 -8.72 -24.06
C MET A 137 -21.53 -7.52 -23.46
N LEU A 138 -21.06 -6.63 -24.33
CA LEU A 138 -20.45 -5.37 -23.94
C LEU A 138 -21.47 -4.48 -23.21
N VAL A 139 -21.11 -4.02 -22.02
CA VAL A 139 -21.92 -3.12 -21.18
C VAL A 139 -21.38 -1.71 -21.21
N ALA A 140 -20.06 -1.56 -21.09
CA ALA A 140 -19.40 -0.26 -21.11
C ALA A 140 -17.94 -0.40 -21.58
N SER A 141 -17.41 0.66 -22.19
CA SER A 141 -16.01 0.73 -22.60
C SER A 141 -15.47 2.16 -22.51
N GLY A 142 -14.15 2.31 -22.38
CA GLY A 142 -13.49 3.60 -22.30
C GLY A 142 -13.66 4.32 -20.95
N ILE A 143 -14.05 3.61 -19.90
CA ILE A 143 -14.20 4.17 -18.56
C ILE A 143 -12.84 4.24 -17.89
N GLU A 144 -12.44 5.42 -17.44
CA GLU A 144 -11.16 5.64 -16.77
C GLU A 144 -11.32 5.85 -15.25
N ASN A 145 -12.27 6.68 -14.83
CA ASN A 145 -12.51 6.99 -13.43
C ASN A 145 -13.99 7.25 -13.11
N GLY A 146 -14.40 6.88 -11.91
CA GLY A 146 -15.70 7.23 -11.35
C GLY A 146 -16.58 6.03 -11.01
N LEU A 147 -17.80 6.33 -10.54
CA LEU A 147 -18.83 5.33 -10.30
C LEU A 147 -19.56 5.05 -11.62
N LEU A 148 -19.51 3.79 -12.04
CA LEU A 148 -20.35 3.28 -13.13
C LEU A 148 -21.56 2.58 -12.52
N PRO A 149 -22.77 3.13 -12.64
CA PRO A 149 -23.99 2.47 -12.18
C PRO A 149 -24.26 1.23 -13.04
N LEU A 150 -24.46 0.09 -12.36
CA LEU A 150 -24.77 -1.19 -13.01
C LEU A 150 -25.85 -1.91 -12.21
N PRO A 151 -26.81 -2.56 -12.86
CA PRO A 151 -27.77 -3.44 -12.20
C PRO A 151 -27.06 -4.57 -11.43
N ALA A 152 -27.75 -5.14 -10.44
CA ALA A 152 -27.27 -6.32 -9.76
C ALA A 152 -26.97 -7.43 -10.77
N GLY A 153 -25.78 -8.03 -10.68
CA GLY A 153 -25.34 -9.01 -11.66
C GLY A 153 -23.86 -9.35 -11.57
N VAL A 154 -23.43 -10.19 -12.50
CA VAL A 154 -22.03 -10.61 -12.65
C VAL A 154 -21.43 -9.93 -13.87
N TYR A 155 -20.28 -9.33 -13.69
CA TYR A 155 -19.58 -8.56 -14.71
C TYR A 155 -18.14 -9.02 -14.84
N MET A 156 -17.63 -9.04 -16.07
CA MET A 156 -16.22 -9.21 -16.37
C MET A 156 -15.65 -7.84 -16.74
N VAL A 157 -14.66 -7.39 -15.99
CA VAL A 157 -13.95 -6.13 -16.25
C VAL A 157 -12.60 -6.46 -16.86
N VAL A 158 -12.32 -5.86 -18.00
CA VAL A 158 -11.08 -6.04 -18.76
C VAL A 158 -10.28 -4.73 -18.75
N ALA A 159 -9.06 -4.78 -18.24
CA ALA A 159 -8.12 -3.67 -18.22
C ALA A 159 -6.79 -4.12 -18.86
N GLY A 160 -6.55 -3.69 -20.09
CA GLY A 160 -5.40 -4.16 -20.87
C GLY A 160 -5.46 -5.66 -21.12
N SER A 161 -4.48 -6.43 -20.61
CA SER A 161 -4.40 -7.90 -20.74
C SER A 161 -5.11 -8.63 -19.58
N ASN A 162 -5.57 -7.93 -18.56
CA ASN A 162 -6.17 -8.52 -17.37
C ASN A 162 -7.69 -8.50 -17.45
N ALA A 163 -8.30 -9.59 -16.99
CA ALA A 163 -9.76 -9.73 -16.92
C ALA A 163 -10.16 -10.29 -15.55
N GLU A 164 -11.03 -9.59 -14.84
CA GLU A 164 -11.50 -9.95 -13.50
C GLU A 164 -13.01 -9.95 -13.41
N LYS A 165 -13.54 -10.84 -12.55
CA LYS A 165 -14.96 -10.98 -12.31
C LYS A 165 -15.40 -10.19 -11.08
N TYR A 166 -16.46 -9.39 -11.24
CA TYR A 166 -17.09 -8.62 -10.16
C TYR A 166 -18.56 -8.98 -10.00
N ILE A 167 -19.07 -8.86 -8.77
CA ILE A 167 -20.50 -9.05 -8.46
C ILE A 167 -21.02 -7.73 -7.90
N VAL A 168 -22.01 -7.18 -8.59
CA VAL A 168 -22.80 -6.03 -8.14
C VAL A 168 -24.05 -6.56 -7.45
N LYS A 169 -24.37 -6.10 -6.25
CA LYS A 169 -25.51 -6.52 -5.43
C LYS A 169 -26.65 -5.56 -5.54
#